data_bc7023840d1fb5c78cc010a2fb75f02c
#
_entry.id   bc7023840d1fb5c78cc010a2fb75f02c
#
_cell.length_a   1.000
_cell.length_b   1.000
_cell.length_c   1.000
_cell.angle_alpha   90.00
_cell.angle_beta   90.00
_cell.angle_gamma   90.00
#
_symmetry.space_group_name_H-M   'P 1'
#
loop_
_entity.id
_entity.type
_entity.pdbx_description
1 polymer ?
#
loop_
_entity_poly.entity_id
_entity_poly.type
_entity_poly.pdbx_seq_one_letter_code
_entity_poly.pdbx_strand_id
1 'polypeptide(L)'
;MIPSFWAELPELVRQIETEHQARVIVISSTGPHFTSGMDVSAFGSSEAVQSDPDPEKNARLKGLRLYDNVRYLQETFSCLERSRVPVLAAVQGGAIGAGVDLITACDMRYMTADAFLTIYEINIGMTADVGTFPRITNLLPEGIVKELAYTGRRMGAEEAKARGLINDIFPTQDDMLESVMRIAKQISSKAPLAIYGSKRMINYARDHSTEDTLDYVRIWNASMLQQDEIQESMRAAKEQRTGDYVDLPSPHKKMANSIDE
;
A
#
# COMPACT_ATOMS: atom_id res chain seq x y z
N MET A 1 -11.46 -8.31 -7.19
CA MET A 1 -10.18 -9.00 -6.91
C MET A 1 -10.45 -10.50 -6.91
N ILE A 2 -9.92 -11.19 -7.92
CA ILE A 2 -10.02 -12.65 -8.07
C ILE A 2 -9.07 -13.36 -7.10
N PRO A 3 -9.24 -14.67 -6.85
CA PRO A 3 -8.42 -15.41 -5.87
C PRO A 3 -6.90 -15.30 -6.09
N SER A 4 -6.42 -15.32 -7.35
CA SER A 4 -4.98 -15.21 -7.63
C SER A 4 -4.37 -13.86 -7.22
N PHE A 5 -5.15 -12.78 -7.26
CA PHE A 5 -4.70 -11.43 -6.87
C PHE A 5 -4.06 -11.39 -5.48
N TRP A 6 -4.62 -12.16 -4.54
CA TRP A 6 -4.18 -12.17 -3.13
C TRP A 6 -2.78 -12.78 -2.94
N ALA A 7 -2.37 -13.65 -3.83
CA ALA A 7 -1.02 -14.20 -3.86
C ALA A 7 -0.07 -13.41 -4.78
N GLU A 8 -0.59 -12.95 -5.93
CA GLU A 8 0.20 -12.30 -6.96
C GLU A 8 0.73 -10.93 -6.55
N LEU A 9 -0.09 -10.09 -5.87
CA LEU A 9 0.33 -8.74 -5.51
C LEU A 9 1.54 -8.73 -4.57
N PRO A 10 1.58 -9.49 -3.46
CA PRO A 10 2.78 -9.57 -2.61
C PRO A 10 4.00 -10.10 -3.35
N GLU A 11 3.81 -11.09 -4.22
CA GLU A 11 4.90 -11.66 -5.01
C GLU A 11 5.47 -10.66 -6.01
N LEU A 12 4.62 -9.88 -6.71
CA LEU A 12 5.06 -8.82 -7.61
C LEU A 12 5.85 -7.73 -6.86
N VAL A 13 5.36 -7.29 -5.71
CA VAL A 13 6.09 -6.31 -4.88
C VAL A 13 7.45 -6.88 -4.47
N ARG A 14 7.51 -8.14 -4.03
CA ARG A 14 8.75 -8.82 -3.68
C ARG A 14 9.72 -8.90 -4.87
N GLN A 15 9.23 -9.24 -6.08
CA GLN A 15 10.05 -9.29 -7.29
C GLN A 15 10.63 -7.92 -7.65
N ILE A 16 9.80 -6.87 -7.59
CA ILE A 16 10.25 -5.49 -7.85
C ILE A 16 11.39 -5.12 -6.90
N GLU A 17 11.28 -5.46 -5.62
CA GLU A 17 12.30 -5.15 -4.62
C GLU A 17 13.57 -6.01 -4.75
N THR A 18 13.44 -7.27 -5.17
CA THR A 18 14.57 -8.20 -5.27
C THR A 18 15.36 -8.04 -6.56
N GLU A 19 14.71 -7.68 -7.65
CA GLU A 19 15.30 -7.57 -8.97
C GLU A 19 15.70 -6.12 -9.33
N HIS A 20 15.51 -5.17 -8.41
CA HIS A 20 15.83 -3.73 -8.57
C HIS A 20 15.20 -3.08 -9.79
N GLN A 21 13.99 -3.50 -10.15
CA GLN A 21 13.34 -3.06 -11.37
C GLN A 21 12.77 -1.65 -11.29
N ALA A 22 12.47 -1.15 -10.09
CA ALA A 22 11.86 0.16 -9.93
C ALA A 22 12.23 0.85 -8.61
N ARG A 23 12.21 2.19 -8.62
CA ARG A 23 12.36 3.06 -7.44
C ARG A 23 11.03 3.61 -6.92
N VAL A 24 9.93 3.37 -7.65
CA VAL A 24 8.55 3.76 -7.32
C VAL A 24 7.61 2.76 -7.97
N ILE A 25 6.54 2.39 -7.27
CA ILE A 25 5.44 1.58 -7.79
C ILE A 25 4.24 2.50 -8.00
N VAL A 26 3.60 2.42 -9.17
CA VAL A 26 2.31 3.06 -9.44
C VAL A 26 1.28 1.97 -9.68
N ILE A 27 0.22 1.95 -8.87
CA ILE A 27 -0.90 1.02 -9.02
C ILE A 27 -2.04 1.77 -9.70
N SER A 28 -2.47 1.26 -10.86
CA SER A 28 -3.60 1.76 -11.65
C SER A 28 -4.43 0.58 -12.18
N SER A 29 -5.58 0.86 -12.78
CA SER A 29 -6.44 -0.14 -13.39
C SER A 29 -6.74 0.24 -14.84
N THR A 30 -6.99 -0.76 -15.69
CA THR A 30 -7.39 -0.58 -17.10
C THR A 30 -8.89 -0.62 -17.31
N GLY A 31 -9.67 -0.97 -16.26
CA GLY A 31 -11.12 -1.05 -16.30
C GLY A 31 -11.83 0.29 -16.02
N PRO A 32 -13.17 0.33 -16.07
CA PRO A 32 -13.96 1.53 -15.77
C PRO A 32 -13.90 1.91 -14.27
N HIS A 33 -13.50 0.98 -13.42
CA HIS A 33 -13.30 1.17 -11.99
C HIS A 33 -11.90 0.72 -11.59
N PHE A 34 -11.34 1.36 -10.59
CA PHE A 34 -10.09 0.95 -9.99
C PHE A 34 -10.21 -0.49 -9.46
N THR A 35 -11.25 -0.76 -8.66
CA THR A 35 -11.65 -2.11 -8.28
C THR A 35 -13.06 -2.13 -7.68
N SER A 36 -13.80 -3.21 -7.94
CA SER A 36 -15.09 -3.51 -7.30
C SER A 36 -14.95 -4.30 -5.97
N GLY A 37 -13.73 -4.45 -5.46
CA GLY A 37 -13.47 -5.20 -4.23
C GLY A 37 -13.21 -6.69 -4.46
N MET A 38 -13.36 -7.48 -3.39
CA MET A 38 -13.21 -8.93 -3.43
C MET A 38 -14.33 -9.58 -4.24
N ASP A 39 -14.01 -10.64 -4.95
CA ASP A 39 -15.02 -11.47 -5.60
C ASP A 39 -15.85 -12.20 -4.54
N VAL A 40 -17.09 -11.74 -4.36
CA VAL A 40 -17.99 -12.29 -3.33
C VAL A 40 -18.40 -13.75 -3.59
N SER A 41 -18.23 -14.27 -4.81
CA SER A 41 -18.48 -15.68 -5.10
C SER A 41 -17.54 -16.61 -4.30
N ALA A 42 -16.37 -16.10 -3.93
CA ALA A 42 -15.42 -16.81 -3.08
C ALA A 42 -15.94 -17.08 -1.65
N PHE A 43 -16.89 -16.28 -1.13
CA PHE A 43 -17.52 -16.52 0.18
C PHE A 43 -18.48 -17.70 0.20
N GLY A 44 -19.02 -18.11 -0.96
CA GLY A 44 -19.97 -19.22 -1.09
C GLY A 44 -19.30 -20.58 -1.30
N SER A 45 -18.04 -20.62 -1.70
CA SER A 45 -17.31 -21.86 -1.90
C SER A 45 -16.62 -22.28 -0.59
N SER A 46 -17.18 -23.30 0.07
CA SER A 46 -16.60 -23.91 1.28
C SER A 46 -15.23 -24.58 1.05
N GLU A 47 -14.69 -24.51 -0.17
CA GLU A 47 -13.40 -25.09 -0.54
C GLU A 47 -12.19 -24.23 -0.15
N ALA A 48 -12.36 -22.93 0.12
CA ALA A 48 -11.25 -22.03 0.50
C ALA A 48 -10.72 -22.29 1.92
N VAL A 49 -11.45 -23.02 2.76
CA VAL A 49 -11.02 -23.43 4.10
C VAL A 49 -10.95 -24.96 4.08
N GLN A 50 -9.76 -25.52 4.16
CA GLN A 50 -9.58 -26.98 4.31
C GLN A 50 -10.52 -27.48 5.41
N SER A 51 -11.61 -28.17 5.02
CA SER A 51 -12.58 -28.72 5.94
C SER A 51 -12.07 -30.06 6.48
N ASP A 52 -12.03 -30.21 7.80
CA ASP A 52 -11.82 -31.52 8.44
C ASP A 52 -13.07 -32.37 8.15
N PRO A 53 -12.91 -33.67 7.85
CA PRO A 53 -14.04 -34.60 7.68
C PRO A 53 -14.96 -34.67 8.92
N ASP A 54 -14.44 -34.34 10.11
CA ASP A 54 -15.19 -34.27 11.35
C ASP A 54 -15.90 -32.93 11.51
N PRO A 55 -17.28 -32.87 11.46
CA PRO A 55 -18.03 -31.63 11.58
C PRO A 55 -17.84 -30.90 12.93
N GLU A 56 -17.68 -31.63 14.04
CA GLU A 56 -17.47 -31.01 15.35
C GLU A 56 -16.10 -30.36 15.44
N LYS A 57 -15.08 -31.01 14.93
CA LYS A 57 -13.73 -30.45 14.86
C LYS A 57 -13.67 -29.26 13.92
N ASN A 58 -14.38 -29.32 12.80
CA ASN A 58 -14.53 -28.20 11.90
C ASN A 58 -15.16 -26.98 12.59
N ALA A 59 -16.25 -27.16 13.31
CA ALA A 59 -16.94 -26.10 14.04
C ALA A 59 -16.01 -25.46 15.10
N ARG A 60 -15.26 -26.26 15.85
CA ARG A 60 -14.32 -25.79 16.87
C ARG A 60 -13.16 -24.98 16.31
N LEU A 61 -12.65 -25.35 15.13
CA LEU A 61 -11.47 -24.72 14.51
C LEU A 61 -11.84 -23.63 13.50
N LYS A 62 -13.12 -23.43 13.20
CA LYS A 62 -13.59 -22.45 12.20
C LYS A 62 -13.05 -21.03 12.47
N GLY A 63 -13.11 -20.59 13.72
CA GLY A 63 -12.65 -19.26 14.11
C GLY A 63 -11.14 -19.08 13.91
N LEU A 64 -10.33 -20.08 14.27
CA LEU A 64 -8.88 -20.04 14.08
C LEU A 64 -8.51 -20.01 12.58
N ARG A 65 -9.15 -20.85 11.78
CA ARG A 65 -8.92 -20.87 10.32
C ARG A 65 -9.29 -19.54 9.67
N LEU A 66 -10.42 -18.95 10.10
CA LEU A 66 -10.80 -17.63 9.60
C LEU A 66 -9.77 -16.58 10.01
N TYR A 67 -9.29 -16.59 11.25
CA TYR A 67 -8.24 -15.70 11.73
C TYR A 67 -6.97 -15.80 10.88
N ASP A 68 -6.50 -17.02 10.60
CA ASP A 68 -5.31 -17.24 9.77
C ASP A 68 -5.53 -16.79 8.32
N ASN A 69 -6.73 -17.04 7.77
CA ASN A 69 -7.08 -16.58 6.43
C ASN A 69 -7.13 -15.06 6.34
N VAL A 70 -7.77 -14.37 7.29
CA VAL A 70 -7.80 -12.91 7.33
C VAL A 70 -6.37 -12.34 7.45
N ARG A 71 -5.51 -12.94 8.27
CA ARG A 71 -4.10 -12.54 8.36
C ARG A 71 -3.37 -12.67 7.01
N TYR A 72 -3.62 -13.74 6.28
CA TYR A 72 -3.07 -13.93 4.92
C TYR A 72 -3.55 -12.84 3.96
N LEU A 73 -4.85 -12.51 3.97
CA LEU A 73 -5.42 -11.45 3.14
C LEU A 73 -4.88 -10.06 3.53
N GLN A 74 -4.69 -9.80 4.82
CA GLN A 74 -4.10 -8.55 5.30
C GLN A 74 -2.67 -8.35 4.78
N GLU A 75 -1.89 -9.43 4.63
CA GLU A 75 -0.54 -9.38 4.12
C GLU A 75 -0.49 -8.86 2.68
N THR A 76 -1.52 -9.14 1.88
CA THR A 76 -1.62 -8.68 0.49
C THR A 76 -1.50 -7.16 0.37
N PHE A 77 -2.07 -6.40 1.30
CA PHE A 77 -1.94 -4.93 1.27
C PHE A 77 -0.82 -4.41 2.17
N SER A 78 -0.53 -5.11 3.27
CA SER A 78 0.54 -4.71 4.18
C SER A 78 1.93 -4.74 3.52
N CYS A 79 2.13 -5.56 2.47
CA CYS A 79 3.37 -5.57 1.70
C CYS A 79 3.64 -4.21 1.01
N LEU A 80 2.59 -3.48 0.56
CA LEU A 80 2.71 -2.15 -0.06
C LEU A 80 3.23 -1.12 0.93
N GLU A 81 2.67 -1.15 2.13
CA GLU A 81 3.06 -0.24 3.22
C GLU A 81 4.49 -0.51 3.69
N ARG A 82 4.90 -1.79 3.77
CA ARG A 82 6.25 -2.20 4.16
C ARG A 82 7.28 -2.13 3.04
N SER A 83 6.83 -1.99 1.79
CA SER A 83 7.73 -1.86 0.64
C SER A 83 8.77 -0.77 0.87
N ARG A 84 10.01 -1.04 0.47
CA ARG A 84 11.12 -0.09 0.58
C ARG A 84 11.06 1.02 -0.46
N VAL A 85 10.25 0.84 -1.49
CA VAL A 85 9.98 1.87 -2.50
C VAL A 85 8.61 2.48 -2.29
N PRO A 86 8.41 3.78 -2.63
CA PRO A 86 7.10 4.42 -2.56
C PRO A 86 6.08 3.75 -3.48
N VAL A 87 4.83 3.66 -3.01
CA VAL A 87 3.70 3.11 -3.74
C VAL A 87 2.62 4.18 -3.90
N LEU A 88 2.24 4.49 -5.13
CA LEU A 88 1.26 5.49 -5.50
C LEU A 88 0.01 4.80 -6.07
N ALA A 89 -1.17 5.18 -5.61
CA ALA A 89 -2.44 4.72 -6.18
C ALA A 89 -3.03 5.79 -7.12
N ALA A 90 -3.33 5.41 -8.36
CA ALA A 90 -4.02 6.23 -9.35
C ALA A 90 -5.42 5.63 -9.59
N VAL A 91 -6.46 6.27 -9.03
CA VAL A 91 -7.80 5.72 -8.85
C VAL A 91 -8.78 6.40 -9.81
N GLN A 92 -9.33 5.65 -10.77
CA GLN A 92 -10.47 6.06 -11.59
C GLN A 92 -11.72 5.29 -11.19
N GLY A 93 -12.90 5.92 -11.33
CA GLY A 93 -14.17 5.29 -10.98
C GLY A 93 -14.23 4.82 -9.53
N GLY A 94 -14.65 3.59 -9.26
CA GLY A 94 -14.84 3.10 -7.90
C GLY A 94 -13.61 2.41 -7.29
N ALA A 95 -13.30 2.75 -6.03
CA ALA A 95 -12.48 1.95 -5.13
C ALA A 95 -13.40 1.40 -4.02
N ILE A 96 -13.82 0.15 -4.14
CA ILE A 96 -14.93 -0.44 -3.38
C ILE A 96 -14.41 -1.56 -2.46
N GLY A 97 -14.82 -1.56 -1.19
CA GLY A 97 -14.48 -2.58 -0.21
C GLY A 97 -12.96 -2.76 -0.08
N ALA A 98 -12.42 -3.92 -0.40
CA ALA A 98 -10.98 -4.19 -0.41
C ALA A 98 -10.17 -3.19 -1.28
N GLY A 99 -10.82 -2.41 -2.15
CA GLY A 99 -10.21 -1.30 -2.85
C GLY A 99 -9.79 -0.17 -1.91
N VAL A 100 -10.54 0.07 -0.84
CA VAL A 100 -10.19 1.06 0.19
C VAL A 100 -9.00 0.56 1.01
N ASP A 101 -8.94 -0.74 1.32
CA ASP A 101 -7.79 -1.35 1.99
C ASP A 101 -6.50 -1.15 1.17
N LEU A 102 -6.58 -1.41 -0.14
CA LEU A 102 -5.46 -1.25 -1.06
C LEU A 102 -4.97 0.20 -1.13
N ILE A 103 -5.88 1.16 -1.38
CA ILE A 103 -5.45 2.55 -1.54
C ILE A 103 -4.96 3.18 -0.24
N THR A 104 -5.49 2.76 0.92
CA THR A 104 -5.01 3.25 2.23
C THR A 104 -3.66 2.64 2.64
N ALA A 105 -3.27 1.51 2.06
CA ALA A 105 -1.94 0.91 2.22
C ALA A 105 -0.87 1.56 1.32
N CYS A 106 -1.27 2.31 0.28
CA CYS A 106 -0.36 3.08 -0.55
C CYS A 106 0.11 4.36 0.14
N ASP A 107 1.30 4.85 -0.23
CA ASP A 107 1.86 6.09 0.34
C ASP A 107 1.13 7.34 -0.12
N MET A 108 0.72 7.38 -1.39
CA MET A 108 0.01 8.51 -2.00
C MET A 108 -1.19 8.03 -2.80
N ARG A 109 -2.21 8.87 -2.91
CA ARG A 109 -3.48 8.57 -3.59
C ARG A 109 -3.88 9.74 -4.49
N TYR A 110 -4.26 9.42 -5.71
CA TYR A 110 -4.73 10.36 -6.73
C TYR A 110 -6.03 9.83 -7.31
N MET A 111 -6.98 10.71 -7.64
CA MET A 111 -8.29 10.29 -8.15
C MET A 111 -8.67 11.08 -9.40
N THR A 112 -9.46 10.45 -10.27
CA THR A 112 -10.23 11.19 -11.28
C THR A 112 -11.41 11.91 -10.63
N ALA A 113 -11.91 12.99 -11.25
CA ALA A 113 -12.99 13.80 -10.72
C ALA A 113 -14.30 13.04 -10.48
N ASP A 114 -14.56 12.03 -11.29
CA ASP A 114 -15.72 11.13 -11.19
C ASP A 114 -15.51 9.95 -10.24
N ALA A 115 -14.30 9.79 -9.70
CA ALA A 115 -13.98 8.65 -8.85
C ALA A 115 -14.59 8.78 -7.44
N PHE A 116 -14.82 7.62 -6.84
CA PHE A 116 -15.33 7.52 -5.47
C PHE A 116 -14.74 6.31 -4.76
N LEU A 117 -14.80 6.35 -3.45
CA LEU A 117 -14.52 5.19 -2.60
C LEU A 117 -15.73 4.86 -1.71
N THR A 118 -15.82 3.61 -1.27
CA THR A 118 -16.83 3.17 -0.30
C THR A 118 -16.31 2.00 0.53
N ILE A 119 -16.46 2.09 1.85
CA ILE A 119 -16.28 0.97 2.79
C ILE A 119 -17.57 0.14 2.70
N TYR A 120 -17.56 -0.80 1.74
CA TYR A 120 -18.79 -1.48 1.29
C TYR A 120 -19.19 -2.66 2.18
N GLU A 121 -18.30 -3.16 2.99
CA GLU A 121 -18.44 -4.37 3.82
C GLU A 121 -19.69 -4.34 4.68
N ILE A 122 -20.08 -3.18 5.20
CA ILE A 122 -21.29 -3.03 6.02
C ILE A 122 -22.56 -3.38 5.23
N ASN A 123 -22.59 -3.14 3.92
CA ASN A 123 -23.74 -3.43 3.06
C ASN A 123 -23.94 -4.93 2.82
N ILE A 124 -22.92 -5.76 3.13
CA ILE A 124 -23.00 -7.22 3.08
C ILE A 124 -22.89 -7.86 4.47
N GLY A 125 -23.10 -7.07 5.55
CA GLY A 125 -23.13 -7.55 6.92
C GLY A 125 -21.78 -7.91 7.51
N MET A 126 -20.68 -7.32 6.99
CA MET A 126 -19.31 -7.56 7.44
C MET A 126 -18.68 -6.29 8.01
N THR A 127 -17.68 -6.49 8.85
CA THR A 127 -16.72 -5.46 9.22
C THR A 127 -15.54 -5.55 8.25
N ALA A 128 -15.05 -4.40 7.73
CA ALA A 128 -13.82 -4.38 6.93
C ALA A 128 -12.66 -4.93 7.76
N ASP A 129 -11.99 -5.98 7.27
CA ASP A 129 -11.06 -6.80 8.06
C ASP A 129 -9.66 -6.94 7.43
N VAL A 130 -9.44 -6.43 6.21
CA VAL A 130 -8.12 -6.58 5.56
C VAL A 130 -7.24 -5.32 5.63
N GLY A 131 -7.64 -4.30 6.42
CA GLY A 131 -6.72 -3.23 6.83
C GLY A 131 -7.21 -1.79 6.67
N THR A 132 -8.46 -1.57 6.25
CA THR A 132 -9.04 -0.22 6.10
C THR A 132 -8.98 0.57 7.41
N PHE A 133 -9.55 0.04 8.50
CA PHE A 133 -9.69 0.83 9.73
C PHE A 133 -8.38 1.27 10.39
N PRO A 134 -7.37 0.43 10.56
CA PRO A 134 -6.11 0.86 11.18
C PRO A 134 -5.34 1.89 10.35
N ARG A 135 -5.63 2.01 9.03
CA ARG A 135 -4.98 2.95 8.14
C ARG A 135 -5.78 4.23 7.93
N ILE A 136 -7.08 4.12 7.63
CA ILE A 136 -7.91 5.27 7.28
C ILE A 136 -8.11 6.24 8.46
N THR A 137 -8.08 5.75 9.69
CA THR A 137 -8.16 6.58 10.91
C THR A 137 -6.92 7.48 11.11
N ASN A 138 -5.80 7.16 10.46
CA ASN A 138 -4.63 8.02 10.40
C ASN A 138 -4.70 9.06 9.27
N LEU A 139 -5.68 8.93 8.37
CA LEU A 139 -5.83 9.78 7.17
C LEU A 139 -7.04 10.70 7.26
N LEU A 140 -8.07 10.31 8.00
CA LEU A 140 -9.34 11.04 8.13
C LEU A 140 -9.74 11.20 9.61
N PRO A 141 -10.45 12.28 9.95
CA PRO A 141 -11.08 12.41 11.27
C PRO A 141 -12.00 11.23 11.60
N GLU A 142 -11.93 10.74 12.82
CA GLU A 142 -12.65 9.53 13.28
C GLU A 142 -14.16 9.56 12.98
N GLY A 143 -14.82 10.73 13.16
CA GLY A 143 -16.26 10.87 12.87
C GLY A 143 -16.60 10.62 11.40
N ILE A 144 -15.72 11.04 10.47
CA ILE A 144 -15.89 10.79 9.04
C ILE A 144 -15.70 9.31 8.74
N VAL A 145 -14.69 8.68 9.33
CA VAL A 145 -14.46 7.23 9.17
C VAL A 145 -15.66 6.43 9.64
N LYS A 146 -16.20 6.76 10.81
CA LYS A 146 -17.40 6.12 11.38
C LYS A 146 -18.63 6.30 10.48
N GLU A 147 -18.84 7.50 9.96
CA GLU A 147 -19.94 7.75 9.01
C GLU A 147 -19.81 6.88 7.75
N LEU A 148 -18.63 6.84 7.14
CA LEU A 148 -18.38 5.99 5.97
C LEU A 148 -18.57 4.49 6.28
N ALA A 149 -18.04 4.03 7.43
CA ALA A 149 -18.11 2.64 7.83
C ALA A 149 -19.53 2.18 8.20
N TYR A 150 -20.33 3.05 8.84
CA TYR A 150 -21.66 2.68 9.33
C TYR A 150 -22.74 2.80 8.24
N THR A 151 -22.56 3.74 7.29
CA THR A 151 -23.53 3.99 6.24
C THR A 151 -23.21 3.28 4.92
N GLY A 152 -21.92 2.91 4.71
CA GLY A 152 -21.46 2.40 3.42
C GLY A 152 -21.64 3.40 2.27
N ARG A 153 -21.78 4.71 2.59
CA ARG A 153 -21.93 5.74 1.57
C ARG A 153 -20.67 5.92 0.74
N ARG A 154 -20.85 6.45 -0.44
CA ARG A 154 -19.72 6.87 -1.28
C ARG A 154 -19.10 8.17 -0.77
N MET A 155 -17.79 8.26 -0.84
CA MET A 155 -17.04 9.50 -0.74
C MET A 155 -16.47 9.80 -2.12
N GLY A 156 -16.89 10.90 -2.76
CA GLY A 156 -16.34 11.34 -4.04
C GLY A 156 -14.98 12.01 -3.92
N ALA A 157 -14.33 12.22 -5.07
CA ALA A 157 -12.98 12.77 -5.14
C ALA A 157 -12.85 14.15 -4.47
N GLU A 158 -13.81 15.05 -4.67
CA GLU A 158 -13.80 16.39 -4.06
C GLU A 158 -13.84 16.34 -2.53
N GLU A 159 -14.72 15.50 -1.94
CA GLU A 159 -14.76 15.31 -0.51
C GLU A 159 -13.46 14.67 0.01
N ALA A 160 -12.96 13.65 -0.69
CA ALA A 160 -11.71 12.98 -0.34
C ALA A 160 -10.52 13.95 -0.33
N LYS A 161 -10.44 14.86 -1.31
CA LYS A 161 -9.44 15.92 -1.39
C LYS A 161 -9.60 16.94 -0.27
N ALA A 162 -10.81 17.43 -0.06
CA ALA A 162 -11.11 18.42 0.97
C ALA A 162 -10.82 17.89 2.40
N ARG A 163 -10.93 16.58 2.61
CA ARG A 163 -10.62 15.91 3.89
C ARG A 163 -9.16 15.46 4.03
N GLY A 164 -8.35 15.60 2.97
CA GLY A 164 -6.94 15.22 2.98
C GLY A 164 -6.66 13.73 2.75
N LEU A 165 -7.65 12.94 2.34
CA LEU A 165 -7.47 11.52 2.04
C LEU A 165 -6.62 11.30 0.79
N ILE A 166 -6.76 12.17 -0.21
CA ILE A 166 -6.04 12.09 -1.48
C ILE A 166 -5.17 13.31 -1.73
N ASN A 167 -4.14 13.10 -2.53
CA ASN A 167 -3.15 14.13 -2.86
C ASN A 167 -3.67 15.11 -3.90
N ASP A 168 -4.33 14.60 -4.97
CA ASP A 168 -4.89 15.48 -6.02
C ASP A 168 -6.01 14.82 -6.84
N ILE A 169 -6.74 15.65 -7.62
CA ILE A 169 -7.85 15.27 -8.50
C ILE A 169 -7.50 15.66 -9.93
N PHE A 170 -7.89 14.83 -10.89
CA PHE A 170 -7.65 15.05 -12.31
C PHE A 170 -8.94 14.87 -13.12
N PRO A 171 -9.11 15.61 -14.22
CA PRO A 171 -10.32 15.53 -15.04
C PRO A 171 -10.52 14.16 -15.66
N THR A 172 -9.44 13.53 -16.14
CA THR A 172 -9.47 12.23 -16.83
C THR A 172 -8.42 11.26 -16.25
N GLN A 173 -8.57 9.98 -16.62
CA GLN A 173 -7.58 8.95 -16.25
C GLN A 173 -6.22 9.22 -16.90
N ASP A 174 -6.18 9.67 -18.14
CA ASP A 174 -4.94 9.97 -18.86
C ASP A 174 -4.19 11.14 -18.20
N ASP A 175 -4.88 12.23 -17.88
CA ASP A 175 -4.30 13.37 -17.15
C ASP A 175 -3.75 12.95 -15.78
N MET A 176 -4.49 12.08 -15.08
CA MET A 176 -4.06 11.53 -13.81
C MET A 176 -2.79 10.69 -13.95
N LEU A 177 -2.78 9.74 -14.88
CA LEU A 177 -1.63 8.86 -15.08
C LEU A 177 -0.39 9.64 -15.52
N GLU A 178 -0.52 10.60 -16.45
CA GLU A 178 0.58 11.47 -16.84
C GLU A 178 1.17 12.22 -15.63
N SER A 179 0.31 12.80 -14.80
CA SER A 179 0.74 13.56 -13.64
C SER A 179 1.35 12.68 -12.55
N VAL A 180 0.76 11.51 -12.26
CA VAL A 180 1.29 10.55 -11.29
C VAL A 180 2.64 10.00 -11.76
N MET A 181 2.80 9.69 -13.03
CA MET A 181 4.09 9.24 -13.59
C MET A 181 5.16 10.34 -13.53
N ARG A 182 4.79 11.62 -13.69
CA ARG A 182 5.71 12.73 -13.49
C ARG A 182 6.17 12.85 -12.03
N ILE A 183 5.25 12.66 -11.07
CA ILE A 183 5.58 12.62 -9.63
C ILE A 183 6.48 11.41 -9.34
N ALA A 184 6.15 10.23 -9.85
CA ALA A 184 6.97 9.03 -9.70
C ALA A 184 8.39 9.26 -10.24
N LYS A 185 8.54 9.94 -11.39
CA LYS A 185 9.83 10.31 -11.96
C LYS A 185 10.61 11.28 -11.06
N GLN A 186 9.93 12.26 -10.43
CA GLN A 186 10.57 13.16 -9.46
C GLN A 186 11.08 12.40 -8.24
N ILE A 187 10.28 11.46 -7.71
CA ILE A 187 10.68 10.62 -6.58
C ILE A 187 11.86 9.73 -6.96
N SER A 188 11.78 9.05 -8.10
CA SER A 188 12.83 8.13 -8.58
C SER A 188 14.17 8.82 -8.87
N SER A 189 14.17 10.14 -9.04
CA SER A 189 15.38 10.95 -9.23
C SER A 189 16.11 11.29 -7.93
N LYS A 190 15.58 10.92 -6.76
CA LYS A 190 16.17 11.15 -5.45
C LYS A 190 16.97 9.94 -4.98
N ALA A 191 17.85 10.15 -3.98
CA ALA A 191 18.63 9.09 -3.37
C ALA A 191 17.72 7.99 -2.77
N PRO A 192 17.80 6.73 -3.24
CA PRO A 192 16.87 5.67 -2.84
C PRO A 192 16.87 5.38 -1.35
N LEU A 193 18.05 5.43 -0.71
CA LEU A 193 18.18 5.18 0.73
C LEU A 193 17.50 6.29 1.55
N ALA A 194 17.58 7.55 1.11
CA ALA A 194 16.90 8.66 1.76
C ALA A 194 15.37 8.56 1.62
N ILE A 195 14.87 8.16 0.45
CA ILE A 195 13.43 7.89 0.23
C ILE A 195 12.95 6.76 1.15
N TYR A 196 13.66 5.63 1.17
CA TYR A 196 13.31 4.51 2.04
C TYR A 196 13.31 4.90 3.52
N GLY A 197 14.35 5.61 3.97
CA GLY A 197 14.42 6.13 5.34
C GLY A 197 13.25 7.03 5.68
N SER A 198 12.88 7.95 4.79
CA SER A 198 11.73 8.86 4.97
C SER A 198 10.42 8.09 5.12
N LYS A 199 10.14 7.14 4.21
CA LYS A 199 8.95 6.28 4.31
C LYS A 199 8.92 5.52 5.64
N ARG A 200 10.05 4.92 6.01
CA ARG A 200 10.17 4.14 7.25
C ARG A 200 9.93 4.99 8.50
N MET A 201 10.48 6.21 8.56
CA MET A 201 10.29 7.12 9.70
C MET A 201 8.85 7.61 9.80
N ILE A 202 8.24 7.98 8.67
CA ILE A 202 6.84 8.42 8.63
C ILE A 202 5.91 7.30 9.09
N ASN A 203 6.13 6.06 8.61
CA ASN A 203 5.34 4.91 9.03
C ASN A 203 5.53 4.57 10.51
N TYR A 204 6.76 4.65 11.01
CA TYR A 204 7.07 4.42 12.44
C TYR A 204 6.39 5.44 13.35
N ALA A 205 6.37 6.71 12.95
CA ALA A 205 5.75 7.80 13.73
C ALA A 205 4.24 7.66 13.95
N ARG A 206 3.55 6.83 13.14
CA ARG A 206 2.11 6.60 13.32
C ARG A 206 1.77 5.85 14.61
N ASP A 207 2.66 4.95 15.03
CA ASP A 207 2.41 4.00 16.12
C ASP A 207 3.27 4.29 17.36
N HIS A 208 4.12 5.34 17.31
CA HIS A 208 5.10 5.64 18.34
C HIS A 208 5.04 7.12 18.76
N SER A 209 5.53 7.41 19.97
CA SER A 209 5.63 8.77 20.44
C SER A 209 6.61 9.61 19.61
N THR A 210 6.49 10.94 19.70
CA THR A 210 7.46 11.85 19.06
C THR A 210 8.88 11.59 19.55
N GLU A 211 9.07 11.33 20.84
CA GLU A 211 10.40 11.07 21.42
C GLU A 211 11.01 9.77 20.89
N ASP A 212 10.23 8.67 20.87
CA ASP A 212 10.67 7.39 20.29
C ASP A 212 11.04 7.56 18.80
N THR A 213 10.23 8.31 18.06
CA THR A 213 10.48 8.58 16.64
C THR A 213 11.75 9.39 16.43
N LEU A 214 11.98 10.45 17.23
CA LEU A 214 13.20 11.25 17.16
C LEU A 214 14.44 10.41 17.49
N ASP A 215 14.36 9.52 18.46
CA ASP A 215 15.47 8.60 18.77
C ASP A 215 15.74 7.63 17.62
N TYR A 216 14.69 7.06 17.03
CA TYR A 216 14.85 6.19 15.88
C TYR A 216 15.44 6.92 14.66
N VAL A 217 15.06 8.18 14.40
CA VAL A 217 15.68 9.02 13.35
C VAL A 217 17.17 9.23 13.62
N ARG A 218 17.57 9.48 14.87
CA ARG A 218 19.00 9.61 15.27
C ARG A 218 19.77 8.33 14.96
N ILE A 219 19.24 7.18 15.37
CA ILE A 219 19.84 5.87 15.12
C ILE A 219 19.93 5.59 13.62
N TRP A 220 18.87 5.85 12.88
CA TRP A 220 18.84 5.68 11.42
C TRP A 220 19.94 6.51 10.74
N ASN A 221 19.99 7.81 11.00
CA ASN A 221 20.96 8.69 10.37
C ASN A 221 22.41 8.36 10.78
N ALA A 222 22.63 8.00 12.04
CA ALA A 222 23.96 7.57 12.51
C ALA A 222 24.46 6.32 11.79
N SER A 223 23.55 5.44 11.35
CA SER A 223 23.89 4.15 10.72
C SER A 223 23.85 4.18 9.20
N MET A 224 22.94 4.97 8.60
CA MET A 224 22.59 4.88 7.18
C MET A 224 22.93 6.13 6.36
N LEU A 225 23.36 7.23 6.99
CA LEU A 225 23.69 8.44 6.26
C LEU A 225 24.92 8.20 5.37
N GLN A 226 24.79 8.50 4.06
CA GLN A 226 25.86 8.35 3.08
C GLN A 226 26.38 9.73 2.67
N GLN A 227 27.63 10.04 3.04
CA GLN A 227 28.25 11.34 2.71
C GLN A 227 28.41 11.53 1.19
N ASP A 228 28.71 10.46 0.46
CA ASP A 228 28.85 10.51 -1.00
C ASP A 228 27.54 10.86 -1.72
N GLU A 229 26.40 10.35 -1.25
CA GLU A 229 25.08 10.70 -1.79
C GLU A 229 24.70 12.16 -1.48
N ILE A 230 25.09 12.69 -0.33
CA ILE A 230 24.90 14.11 0.01
C ILE A 230 25.73 14.98 -0.94
N GLN A 231 26.99 14.64 -1.15
CA GLN A 231 27.87 15.37 -2.06
C GLN A 231 27.37 15.30 -3.50
N GLU A 232 26.93 14.13 -3.96
CA GLU A 232 26.33 13.96 -5.28
C GLU A 232 25.05 14.81 -5.43
N SER A 233 24.19 14.83 -4.43
CA SER A 233 22.97 15.65 -4.43
C SER A 233 23.29 17.14 -4.58
N MET A 234 24.31 17.65 -3.87
CA MET A 234 24.76 19.03 -3.96
C MET A 234 25.38 19.34 -5.32
N ARG A 235 26.17 18.40 -5.87
CA ARG A 235 26.80 18.54 -7.19
C ARG A 235 25.73 18.55 -8.29
N ALA A 236 24.84 17.56 -8.28
CA ALA A 236 23.76 17.46 -9.26
C ALA A 236 22.86 18.69 -9.27
N ALA A 237 22.53 19.25 -8.09
CA ALA A 237 21.75 20.47 -7.99
C ALA A 237 22.48 21.67 -8.61
N LYS A 238 23.79 21.83 -8.37
CA LYS A 238 24.62 22.89 -8.96
C LYS A 238 24.71 22.75 -10.48
N GLU A 239 24.81 21.53 -10.98
CA GLU A 239 24.93 21.19 -12.38
C GLU A 239 23.57 21.07 -13.10
N GLN A 240 22.46 21.28 -12.40
CA GLN A 240 21.09 21.16 -12.91
C GLN A 240 20.79 19.83 -13.62
N ARG A 241 21.31 18.74 -13.10
CA ARG A 241 21.09 17.39 -13.58
C ARG A 241 20.46 16.48 -12.52
N THR A 242 20.02 15.30 -12.94
CA THR A 242 19.66 14.22 -12.00
C THR A 242 20.90 13.70 -11.31
N GLY A 243 20.81 13.44 -10.01
CA GLY A 243 21.88 12.79 -9.26
C GLY A 243 22.03 11.33 -9.66
N ASP A 244 23.28 10.84 -9.55
CA ASP A 244 23.62 9.43 -9.77
C ASP A 244 23.75 8.75 -8.39
N TYR A 245 22.79 7.87 -8.08
CA TYR A 245 22.68 7.24 -6.77
C TYR A 245 22.67 5.72 -6.89
N VAL A 246 23.28 5.08 -5.90
CA VAL A 246 23.28 3.62 -5.79
C VAL A 246 21.87 3.11 -5.45
N ASP A 247 21.43 2.05 -6.13
CA ASP A 247 20.17 1.40 -5.83
C ASP A 247 20.23 0.63 -4.50
N LEU A 248 19.07 0.47 -3.85
CA LEU A 248 19.00 -0.30 -2.62
C LEU A 248 19.40 -1.77 -2.89
N PRO A 249 20.17 -2.40 -2.00
CA PRO A 249 20.51 -3.81 -2.16
C PRO A 249 19.28 -4.70 -2.08
N SER A 250 19.28 -5.83 -2.79
CA SER A 250 18.17 -6.80 -2.70
C SER A 250 17.95 -7.22 -1.25
N PRO A 251 16.69 -7.23 -0.74
CA PRO A 251 16.40 -7.65 0.62
C PRO A 251 16.66 -9.14 0.85
N HIS A 252 16.62 -9.93 -0.20
CA HIS A 252 16.80 -11.36 -0.20
C HIS A 252 17.89 -11.77 -1.19
N LYS A 253 19.17 -11.59 -0.82
CA LYS A 253 20.17 -12.46 -1.42
C LYS A 253 19.77 -13.87 -1.02
N LYS A 254 19.36 -14.75 -1.96
CA LYS A 254 19.38 -16.19 -1.71
C LYS A 254 20.75 -16.47 -1.14
N MET A 255 20.84 -16.97 0.10
CA MET A 255 22.05 -17.62 0.54
C MET A 255 22.31 -18.67 -0.55
N ALA A 256 23.38 -18.48 -1.31
CA ALA A 256 23.82 -19.49 -2.25
C ALA A 256 23.87 -20.77 -1.43
N ASN A 257 23.15 -21.80 -1.86
CA ASN A 257 23.21 -23.12 -1.26
C ASN A 257 24.68 -23.56 -1.36
N SER A 258 25.47 -23.24 -0.33
CA SER A 258 26.76 -23.86 -0.07
C SER A 258 26.52 -25.18 0.68
N ILE A 259 25.70 -26.07 0.06
CA ILE A 259 25.60 -27.46 0.44
C ILE A 259 25.55 -28.22 -0.89
N ASP A 260 26.66 -28.22 -1.58
CA ASP A 260 27.07 -29.21 -2.57
C ASP A 260 28.60 -29.12 -2.68
N GLU A 261 29.26 -29.70 -1.70
CA GLU A 261 30.57 -30.35 -1.81
C GLU A 261 30.68 -31.38 -0.68
#